data_9c70985978cb76687b9aa4d22a094b76
#
_entry.id   9c70985978cb76687b9aa4d22a094b76
#
_cell.length_a   1.000
_cell.length_b   1.000
_cell.length_c   1.000
_cell.angle_alpha   90.00
_cell.angle_beta   90.00
_cell.angle_gamma   90.00
#
_symmetry.space_group_name_H-M   'P 1'
#
loop_
_entity.id
_entity.type
_entity.pdbx_description
1 polymer ?
#
loop_
_entity_poly.entity_id
_entity_poly.type
_entity_poly.pdbx_seq_one_letter_code
_entity_poly.pdbx_strand_id
1 'polypeptide(L)'
;LKELRSQSNRVAVIKHEALHLLFKHLFRTDIKNYEPTLFNIAADLVVNQFIGSWKLPEGAVTLNTFPDLGLEQNQTLEWYYEKLSKLQNNGENTAPKSSEALSKIMGEKEQKRGDHSKWGTPPTAKGQIDGIAAETELDRMIIQARERTPAKYWGTIPGEINTLIDILIEN
;
A
#
# COMPACT_ATOMS: atom_id res chain seq x y z
N LEU A 1 12.35 -5.02 15.22
CA LEU A 1 13.21 -6.06 14.60
C LEU A 1 13.00 -7.47 15.18
N LYS A 2 12.46 -7.62 16.41
CA LYS A 2 12.15 -8.95 16.98
C LYS A 2 10.99 -9.68 16.28
N GLU A 3 10.14 -8.97 15.54
CA GLU A 3 8.94 -9.52 14.87
C GLU A 3 9.26 -10.14 13.48
N LEU A 4 10.39 -9.80 12.88
CA LEU A 4 10.83 -10.37 11.59
C LEU A 4 11.64 -11.64 11.79
N ARG A 5 11.03 -12.68 12.37
CA ARG A 5 11.72 -13.92 12.77
C ARG A 5 12.11 -14.81 11.60
N SER A 6 11.45 -14.74 10.46
CA SER A 6 11.73 -15.59 9.30
C SER A 6 12.26 -14.79 8.11
N GLN A 7 13.02 -15.46 7.24
CA GLN A 7 13.45 -14.88 5.96
C GLN A 7 12.22 -14.48 5.11
N SER A 8 11.18 -15.30 5.14
CA SER A 8 9.92 -15.03 4.42
C SER A 8 9.27 -13.72 4.85
N ASN A 9 9.20 -13.44 6.16
CA ASN A 9 8.66 -12.18 6.66
C ASN A 9 9.51 -10.98 6.22
N ARG A 10 10.84 -11.09 6.25
CA ARG A 10 11.73 -9.99 5.79
C ARG A 10 11.53 -9.66 4.32
N VAL A 11 11.46 -10.69 3.48
CA VAL A 11 11.21 -10.50 2.05
C VAL A 11 9.81 -9.91 1.81
N ALA A 12 8.79 -10.39 2.53
CA ALA A 12 7.44 -9.84 2.43
C ALA A 12 7.40 -8.35 2.77
N VAL A 13 8.09 -7.92 3.84
CA VAL A 13 8.15 -6.49 4.22
C VAL A 13 8.89 -5.67 3.17
N ILE A 14 10.06 -6.13 2.69
CA ILE A 14 10.79 -5.41 1.63
C ILE A 14 9.93 -5.26 0.37
N LYS A 15 9.24 -6.33 -0.02
CA LYS A 15 8.35 -6.31 -1.17
C LYS A 15 7.15 -5.37 -0.96
N HIS A 16 6.57 -5.35 0.24
CA HIS A 16 5.51 -4.44 0.63
C HIS A 16 5.93 -2.97 0.45
N GLU A 17 7.07 -2.58 1.00
CA GLU A 17 7.59 -1.22 0.86
C GLU A 17 7.90 -0.85 -0.61
N ALA A 18 8.49 -1.78 -1.36
CA ALA A 18 8.75 -1.58 -2.78
C ALA A 18 7.46 -1.40 -3.60
N LEU A 19 6.38 -2.10 -3.25
CA LEU A 19 5.08 -1.95 -3.89
C LEU A 19 4.44 -0.59 -3.59
N HIS A 20 4.59 -0.06 -2.37
CA HIS A 20 4.14 1.31 -2.08
C HIS A 20 4.84 2.36 -2.96
N LEU A 21 6.14 2.18 -3.25
CA LEU A 21 6.87 3.03 -4.19
C LEU A 21 6.34 2.86 -5.61
N LEU A 22 6.19 1.62 -6.08
CA LEU A 22 5.71 1.31 -7.42
C LEU A 22 4.31 1.86 -7.70
N PHE A 23 3.39 1.73 -6.73
CA PHE A 23 2.04 2.31 -6.80
C PHE A 23 2.02 3.83 -6.51
N LYS A 24 3.17 4.44 -6.28
CA LYS A 24 3.34 5.88 -6.04
C LYS A 24 2.52 6.42 -4.85
N HIS A 25 2.26 5.58 -3.85
CA HIS A 25 1.45 5.98 -2.68
C HIS A 25 2.04 7.16 -1.93
N LEU A 26 3.39 7.33 -1.92
CA LEU A 26 4.08 8.45 -1.29
C LEU A 26 3.93 9.78 -2.04
N PHE A 27 3.68 9.72 -3.36
CA PHE A 27 3.68 10.92 -4.22
C PHE A 27 2.29 11.46 -4.48
N ARG A 28 1.26 10.85 -3.90
CA ARG A 28 -0.12 11.30 -4.10
C ARG A 28 -0.33 12.67 -3.46
N THR A 29 -0.71 13.63 -4.28
CA THR A 29 -0.97 15.02 -3.88
C THR A 29 -2.46 15.32 -3.62
N ASP A 30 -3.33 14.43 -4.05
CA ASP A 30 -4.80 14.50 -3.89
C ASP A 30 -5.29 14.11 -2.48
N ILE A 31 -4.37 13.72 -1.60
CA ILE A 31 -4.61 13.17 -0.25
C ILE A 31 -5.14 14.22 0.74
N LYS A 32 -5.18 15.48 0.39
CA LYS A 32 -5.59 16.57 1.32
C LYS A 32 -6.95 16.36 2.01
N ASN A 33 -7.78 15.47 1.45
CA ASN A 33 -9.12 15.18 1.94
C ASN A 33 -9.26 13.78 2.58
N TYR A 34 -8.15 13.01 2.69
CA TYR A 34 -8.17 11.67 3.26
C TYR A 34 -7.73 11.68 4.73
N GLU A 35 -8.40 10.90 5.56
CA GLU A 35 -7.90 10.61 6.91
C GLU A 35 -6.66 9.73 6.77
N PRO A 36 -5.50 10.15 7.33
CA PRO A 36 -4.20 9.50 7.06
C PRO A 36 -4.16 8.01 7.43
N THR A 37 -4.86 7.64 8.52
CA THR A 37 -4.90 6.26 8.99
C THR A 37 -5.68 5.36 8.03
N LEU A 38 -6.85 5.80 7.60
CA LEU A 38 -7.65 5.04 6.63
C LEU A 38 -6.92 4.95 5.28
N PHE A 39 -6.24 6.02 4.87
CA PHE A 39 -5.43 6.02 3.67
C PHE A 39 -4.35 4.93 3.72
N ASN A 40 -3.59 4.85 4.81
CA ASN A 40 -2.55 3.84 4.96
C ASN A 40 -3.13 2.42 4.97
N ILE A 41 -4.29 2.20 5.63
CA ILE A 41 -4.97 0.90 5.61
C ILE A 41 -5.42 0.54 4.20
N ALA A 42 -5.97 1.49 3.45
CA ALA A 42 -6.39 1.29 2.07
C ALA A 42 -5.19 0.98 1.15
N ALA A 43 -4.07 1.69 1.32
CA ALA A 43 -2.84 1.44 0.59
C ALA A 43 -2.25 0.04 0.90
N ASP A 44 -2.29 -0.38 2.17
CA ASP A 44 -1.89 -1.73 2.59
C ASP A 44 -2.78 -2.81 1.96
N LEU A 45 -4.10 -2.58 1.87
CA LEU A 45 -5.03 -3.49 1.19
C LEU A 45 -4.68 -3.66 -0.30
N VAL A 46 -4.22 -2.59 -0.97
CA VAL A 46 -3.75 -2.69 -2.36
C VAL A 46 -2.48 -3.54 -2.43
N VAL A 47 -1.41 -3.16 -1.72
CA VAL A 47 -0.09 -3.78 -1.93
C VAL A 47 -0.01 -5.21 -1.40
N ASN A 48 -0.73 -5.54 -0.33
CA ASN A 48 -0.64 -6.85 0.30
C ASN A 48 -1.23 -7.98 -0.55
N GLN A 49 -2.04 -7.67 -1.55
CA GLN A 49 -2.52 -8.64 -2.53
C GLN A 49 -1.41 -9.14 -3.47
N PHE A 50 -0.33 -8.36 -3.66
CA PHE A 50 0.77 -8.66 -4.56
C PHE A 50 2.01 -9.25 -3.88
N ILE A 51 1.95 -9.55 -2.58
CA ILE A 51 3.06 -10.16 -1.83
C ILE A 51 3.36 -11.58 -2.34
N GLY A 52 2.36 -12.30 -2.85
CA GLY A 52 2.49 -13.66 -3.38
C GLY A 52 2.66 -14.68 -2.27
N SER A 53 3.58 -15.62 -2.45
CA SER A 53 3.82 -16.72 -1.50
C SER A 53 4.59 -16.32 -0.23
N TRP A 54 5.07 -15.10 -0.12
CA TRP A 54 5.81 -14.63 1.05
C TRP A 54 4.87 -14.36 2.22
N LYS A 55 5.31 -14.72 3.41
CA LYS A 55 4.47 -14.61 4.60
C LYS A 55 4.57 -13.21 5.20
N LEU A 56 3.49 -12.47 5.16
CA LEU A 56 3.35 -11.20 5.87
C LEU A 56 3.54 -11.39 7.38
N PRO A 57 4.04 -10.39 8.10
CA PRO A 57 4.05 -10.37 9.56
C PRO A 57 2.64 -10.54 10.14
N GLU A 58 2.57 -11.05 11.37
CA GLU A 58 1.32 -11.11 12.12
C GLU A 58 0.75 -9.70 12.31
N GLY A 59 -0.55 -9.56 12.14
CA GLY A 59 -1.25 -8.28 12.20
C GLY A 59 -1.16 -7.41 10.94
N ALA A 60 -0.55 -7.91 9.85
CA ALA A 60 -0.61 -7.21 8.56
C ALA A 60 -2.07 -7.11 8.07
N VAL A 61 -2.40 -5.94 7.51
CA VAL A 61 -3.74 -5.68 6.96
C VAL A 61 -3.90 -6.41 5.62
N THR A 62 -4.95 -7.21 5.49
CA THR A 62 -5.32 -7.92 4.26
C THR A 62 -6.83 -7.83 4.06
N LEU A 63 -7.33 -8.27 2.89
CA LEU A 63 -8.78 -8.32 2.65
C LEU A 63 -9.52 -9.15 3.72
N ASN A 64 -8.90 -10.22 4.22
CA ASN A 64 -9.47 -11.06 5.27
C ASN A 64 -9.52 -10.38 6.64
N THR A 65 -8.86 -9.25 6.82
CA THR A 65 -8.96 -8.43 8.04
C THR A 65 -10.36 -7.86 8.22
N PHE A 66 -11.11 -7.70 7.13
CA PHE A 66 -12.44 -7.12 7.08
C PHE A 66 -13.45 -8.11 6.47
N PRO A 67 -13.79 -9.20 7.17
CA PRO A 67 -14.47 -10.38 6.59
C PRO A 67 -15.91 -10.12 6.17
N ASP A 68 -16.60 -9.17 6.76
CA ASP A 68 -18.00 -8.83 6.50
C ASP A 68 -18.18 -7.49 5.76
N LEU A 69 -17.08 -6.89 5.28
CA LEU A 69 -17.11 -5.63 4.54
C LEU A 69 -17.33 -5.81 3.02
N GLY A 70 -17.24 -7.04 2.51
CA GLY A 70 -17.40 -7.33 1.09
C GLY A 70 -16.33 -6.70 0.21
N LEU A 71 -15.06 -6.79 0.66
CA LEU A 71 -13.94 -6.28 -0.13
C LEU A 71 -13.65 -7.21 -1.31
N GLU A 72 -13.57 -6.61 -2.50
CA GLU A 72 -13.18 -7.28 -3.73
C GLU A 72 -11.66 -7.18 -3.95
N GLN A 73 -11.09 -8.11 -4.71
CA GLN A 73 -9.68 -8.07 -5.11
C GLN A 73 -9.45 -7.05 -6.22
N ASN A 74 -8.21 -6.57 -6.32
CA ASN A 74 -7.71 -5.71 -7.41
C ASN A 74 -8.51 -4.40 -7.60
N GLN A 75 -9.04 -3.88 -6.51
CA GLN A 75 -9.69 -2.56 -6.52
C GLN A 75 -8.68 -1.44 -6.27
N THR A 76 -9.06 -0.21 -6.62
CA THR A 76 -8.21 0.97 -6.41
C THR A 76 -8.11 1.34 -4.93
N LEU A 77 -7.11 2.14 -4.59
CA LEU A 77 -6.92 2.68 -3.23
C LEU A 77 -8.17 3.47 -2.80
N GLU A 78 -8.73 4.29 -3.70
CA GLU A 78 -9.91 5.11 -3.45
C GLU A 78 -11.13 4.23 -3.12
N TRP A 79 -11.30 3.14 -3.83
CA TRP A 79 -12.40 2.20 -3.57
C TRP A 79 -12.29 1.59 -2.17
N TYR A 80 -11.07 1.13 -1.78
CA TYR A 80 -10.87 0.61 -0.42
C TYR A 80 -11.06 1.70 0.62
N TYR A 81 -10.55 2.91 0.38
CA TYR A 81 -10.70 4.04 1.28
C TYR A 81 -12.19 4.38 1.51
N GLU A 82 -12.98 4.42 0.45
CA GLU A 82 -14.42 4.69 0.55
C GLU A 82 -15.15 3.62 1.39
N LYS A 83 -14.81 2.34 1.19
CA LYS A 83 -15.38 1.25 1.98
C LYS A 83 -15.02 1.38 3.47
N LEU A 84 -13.76 1.68 3.78
CA LEU A 84 -13.29 1.87 5.16
C LEU A 84 -13.89 3.12 5.80
N SER A 85 -14.05 4.21 5.06
CA SER A 85 -14.69 5.43 5.55
C SER A 85 -16.17 5.20 5.90
N LYS A 86 -16.90 4.46 5.05
CA LYS A 86 -18.28 4.05 5.35
C LYS A 86 -18.36 3.14 6.57
N LEU A 87 -17.38 2.22 6.70
CA LEU A 87 -17.27 1.33 7.86
C LEU A 87 -17.05 2.13 9.15
N GLN A 88 -16.16 3.11 9.13
CA GLN A 88 -15.89 3.97 10.29
C GLN A 88 -17.14 4.72 10.76
N ASN A 89 -17.95 5.19 9.82
CA ASN A 89 -19.13 6.02 10.13
C ASN A 89 -20.36 5.20 10.57
N ASN A 90 -20.57 3.99 10.01
CA ASN A 90 -21.80 3.22 10.19
C ASN A 90 -21.59 1.71 10.38
N GLY A 91 -20.35 1.26 10.54
CA GLY A 91 -19.99 -0.15 10.41
C GLY A 91 -20.46 -1.07 11.53
N GLU A 92 -20.71 -0.56 12.74
CA GLU A 92 -21.16 -1.37 13.87
C GLU A 92 -22.47 -2.10 13.57
N ASN A 93 -23.35 -1.50 12.79
CA ASN A 93 -24.65 -2.06 12.42
C ASN A 93 -24.61 -2.98 11.21
N THR A 94 -23.65 -2.79 10.28
CA THR A 94 -23.64 -3.46 8.96
C THR A 94 -22.51 -4.45 8.81
N ALA A 95 -21.37 -4.23 9.46
CA ALA A 95 -20.18 -5.05 9.40
C ALA A 95 -19.44 -5.05 10.76
N PRO A 96 -20.01 -5.69 11.81
CA PRO A 96 -19.52 -5.56 13.18
C PRO A 96 -18.09 -6.12 13.36
N LYS A 97 -17.74 -7.22 12.73
CA LYS A 97 -16.38 -7.80 12.83
C LYS A 97 -15.33 -6.90 12.18
N SER A 98 -15.65 -6.34 11.04
CA SER A 98 -14.77 -5.39 10.33
C SER A 98 -14.66 -4.08 11.07
N SER A 99 -15.73 -3.61 11.71
CA SER A 99 -15.73 -2.41 12.56
C SER A 99 -14.85 -2.59 13.80
N GLU A 100 -14.94 -3.74 14.46
CA GLU A 100 -14.05 -4.10 15.57
C GLU A 100 -12.58 -4.15 15.13
N ALA A 101 -12.30 -4.80 13.98
CA ALA A 101 -10.96 -4.88 13.42
C ALA A 101 -10.40 -3.49 13.08
N LEU A 102 -11.21 -2.62 12.46
CA LEU A 102 -10.80 -1.24 12.14
C LEU A 102 -10.49 -0.45 13.41
N SER A 103 -11.38 -0.50 14.41
CA SER A 103 -11.20 0.19 15.69
C SER A 103 -9.92 -0.26 16.41
N LYS A 104 -9.64 -1.55 16.41
CA LYS A 104 -8.40 -2.11 16.96
C LYS A 104 -7.17 -1.58 16.22
N ILE A 105 -7.17 -1.61 14.89
CA ILE A 105 -6.07 -1.11 14.07
C ILE A 105 -5.83 0.38 14.32
N MET A 106 -6.89 1.18 14.39
CA MET A 106 -6.79 2.61 14.66
C MET A 106 -6.30 2.91 16.08
N GLY A 107 -6.69 2.12 17.07
CA GLY A 107 -6.24 2.26 18.46
C GLY A 107 -4.80 1.82 18.70
N GLU A 108 -4.29 0.85 17.95
CA GLU A 108 -2.90 0.36 18.09
C GLU A 108 -1.86 1.28 17.41
N LYS A 109 -2.29 2.26 16.60
CA LYS A 109 -1.40 3.08 15.76
C LYS A 109 -0.50 4.05 16.53
N GLU A 110 -0.79 4.35 17.77
CA GLU A 110 0.09 5.26 18.51
C GLU A 110 1.45 4.65 18.88
N GLN A 111 1.67 3.35 18.73
CA GLN A 111 2.88 2.72 19.31
C GLN A 111 3.70 1.75 18.42
N LYS A 112 3.23 1.20 17.28
CA LYS A 112 3.94 0.01 16.73
C LYS A 112 4.07 -0.17 15.21
N ARG A 113 3.44 0.62 14.36
CA ARG A 113 3.55 0.45 12.89
C ARG A 113 4.51 1.43 12.28
N GLY A 114 5.13 1.08 11.13
CA GLY A 114 5.97 1.99 10.38
C GLY A 114 5.25 3.33 10.21
N ASP A 115 5.93 4.41 10.56
CA ASP A 115 5.35 5.76 10.56
C ASP A 115 5.15 6.26 9.14
N HIS A 116 4.02 5.86 8.54
CA HIS A 116 3.55 6.38 7.26
C HIS A 116 2.74 7.69 7.42
N SER A 117 2.72 8.28 8.61
CA SER A 117 1.95 9.49 8.92
C SER A 117 2.36 10.71 8.08
N LYS A 118 3.55 10.66 7.49
CA LYS A 118 4.08 11.72 6.61
C LYS A 118 3.73 11.52 5.13
N TRP A 119 3.12 10.39 4.76
CA TRP A 119 2.68 10.18 3.40
C TRP A 119 1.54 11.14 3.09
N GLY A 120 1.67 11.86 1.96
CA GLY A 120 0.68 12.81 1.52
C GLY A 120 0.57 14.09 2.33
N THR A 121 1.48 14.38 3.26
CA THR A 121 1.59 15.76 3.76
C THR A 121 1.96 16.67 2.60
N PRO A 122 1.16 17.74 2.34
CA PRO A 122 1.50 18.65 1.25
C PRO A 122 2.89 19.24 1.52
N PRO A 123 3.84 19.04 0.60
CA PRO A 123 5.16 19.62 0.78
C PRO A 123 5.07 21.16 0.74
N THR A 124 5.95 21.82 1.44
CA THR A 124 6.29 23.22 1.13
C THR A 124 6.65 23.36 -0.35
N ALA A 125 6.60 24.54 -0.93
CA ALA A 125 6.93 24.74 -2.35
C ALA A 125 8.28 24.09 -2.76
N LYS A 126 9.29 24.13 -1.87
CA LYS A 126 10.56 23.40 -2.04
C LYS A 126 10.33 21.88 -2.03
N GLY A 127 9.54 21.35 -1.09
CA GLY A 127 9.23 19.93 -1.00
C GLY A 127 8.40 19.40 -2.17
N GLN A 128 7.65 20.25 -2.89
CA GLN A 128 6.98 19.85 -4.15
C GLN A 128 8.00 19.61 -5.27
N ILE A 129 9.00 20.48 -5.40
CA ILE A 129 10.08 20.31 -6.38
C ILE A 129 10.90 19.06 -6.05
N ASP A 130 11.26 18.89 -4.78
CA ASP A 130 11.99 17.71 -4.31
C ASP A 130 11.16 16.42 -4.52
N GLY A 131 9.84 16.48 -4.36
CA GLY A 131 8.92 15.37 -4.59
C GLY A 131 8.85 14.96 -6.07
N ILE A 132 8.73 15.92 -6.99
CA ILE A 132 8.74 15.67 -8.44
C ILE A 132 10.07 15.05 -8.88
N ALA A 133 11.20 15.59 -8.37
CA ALA A 133 12.51 15.03 -8.67
C ALA A 133 12.66 13.60 -8.15
N ALA A 134 12.18 13.32 -6.94
CA ALA A 134 12.22 11.98 -6.37
C ALA A 134 11.33 10.99 -7.12
N GLU A 135 10.15 11.41 -7.57
CA GLU A 135 9.25 10.59 -8.39
C GLU A 135 9.89 10.26 -9.74
N THR A 136 10.46 11.26 -10.42
CA THR A 136 11.18 11.06 -11.70
C THR A 136 12.35 10.10 -11.53
N GLU A 137 13.12 10.22 -10.46
CA GLU A 137 14.23 9.31 -10.18
C GLU A 137 13.73 7.89 -9.89
N LEU A 138 12.61 7.74 -9.18
CA LEU A 138 11.99 6.43 -8.95
C LEU A 138 11.58 5.80 -10.29
N ASP A 139 10.92 6.53 -11.19
CA ASP A 139 10.52 6.04 -12.50
C ASP A 139 11.73 5.56 -13.31
N ARG A 140 12.82 6.34 -13.30
CA ARG A 140 14.09 5.95 -13.92
C ARG A 140 14.66 4.65 -13.31
N MET A 141 14.61 4.49 -12.00
CA MET A 141 15.07 3.26 -11.33
C MET A 141 14.21 2.06 -11.69
N ILE A 142 12.90 2.20 -11.79
CA ILE A 142 11.97 1.12 -12.19
C ILE A 142 12.28 0.68 -13.63
N ILE A 143 12.43 1.62 -14.56
CA ILE A 143 12.77 1.34 -15.96
C ILE A 143 14.11 0.59 -16.04
N GLN A 144 15.14 1.08 -15.37
CA GLN A 144 16.45 0.41 -15.33
C GLN A 144 16.39 -0.99 -14.72
N ALA A 145 15.59 -1.17 -13.66
CA ALA A 145 15.41 -2.49 -13.05
C ALA A 145 14.74 -3.45 -14.04
N ARG A 146 13.75 -2.98 -14.79
CA ARG A 146 13.07 -3.75 -15.85
C ARG A 146 14.05 -4.19 -16.95
N GLU A 147 14.86 -3.27 -17.45
CA GLU A 147 15.85 -3.54 -18.51
C GLU A 147 16.91 -4.56 -18.07
N ARG A 148 17.32 -4.50 -16.81
CA ARG A 148 18.33 -5.41 -16.24
C ARG A 148 17.76 -6.77 -15.83
N THR A 149 16.43 -6.91 -15.75
CA THR A 149 15.78 -8.15 -15.36
C THR A 149 15.64 -9.08 -16.56
N PRO A 150 16.25 -10.28 -16.55
CA PRO A 150 16.10 -11.23 -17.63
C PRO A 150 14.64 -11.61 -17.88
N ALA A 151 14.24 -11.69 -19.17
CA ALA A 151 12.87 -11.96 -19.58
C ALA A 151 12.23 -13.21 -18.94
N LYS A 152 13.04 -14.22 -18.60
CA LYS A 152 12.58 -15.44 -17.93
C LYS A 152 11.96 -15.20 -16.54
N TYR A 153 12.22 -14.05 -15.91
CA TYR A 153 11.67 -13.71 -14.61
C TYR A 153 10.41 -12.84 -14.72
N TRP A 154 10.08 -12.30 -15.89
CA TRP A 154 8.93 -11.41 -16.05
C TRP A 154 7.61 -12.11 -15.77
N GLY A 155 7.50 -13.41 -16.08
CA GLY A 155 6.30 -14.20 -15.79
C GLY A 155 6.06 -14.47 -14.30
N THR A 156 7.00 -14.10 -13.43
CA THR A 156 6.86 -14.19 -11.97
C THR A 156 6.29 -12.91 -11.34
N ILE A 157 6.18 -11.84 -12.13
CA ILE A 157 5.61 -10.56 -11.71
C ILE A 157 4.11 -10.58 -12.01
N PRO A 158 3.23 -10.22 -11.05
CA PRO A 158 1.81 -10.10 -11.32
C PRO A 158 1.50 -9.22 -12.53
N GLY A 159 0.48 -9.59 -13.32
CA GLY A 159 0.14 -8.92 -14.57
C GLY A 159 -0.13 -7.42 -14.40
N GLU A 160 -0.83 -7.06 -13.34
CA GLU A 160 -1.16 -5.67 -12.99
C GLU A 160 0.11 -4.84 -12.76
N ILE A 161 1.12 -5.40 -12.11
CA ILE A 161 2.41 -4.73 -11.88
C ILE A 161 3.20 -4.61 -13.20
N ASN A 162 3.17 -5.64 -14.06
CA ASN A 162 3.77 -5.55 -15.38
C ASN A 162 3.15 -4.41 -16.20
N THR A 163 1.81 -4.29 -16.18
CA THR A 163 1.10 -3.21 -16.88
C THR A 163 1.52 -1.83 -16.38
N LEU A 164 1.67 -1.64 -15.06
CA LEU A 164 2.17 -0.36 -14.51
C LEU A 164 3.58 -0.03 -14.98
N ILE A 165 4.47 -1.03 -15.02
CA ILE A 165 5.84 -0.86 -15.50
C ILE A 165 5.85 -0.53 -17.02
N ASP A 166 5.04 -1.21 -17.80
CA ASP A 166 4.94 -0.99 -19.25
C ASP A 166 4.43 0.43 -19.56
N ILE A 167 3.43 0.93 -18.82
CA ILE A 167 2.97 2.32 -18.91
C ILE A 167 4.08 3.33 -18.61
N LEU A 168 4.95 3.05 -17.64
CA LEU A 168 6.09 3.93 -17.32
C LEU A 168 7.16 3.95 -18.41
N ILE A 169 7.30 2.86 -19.17
CA ILE A 169 8.28 2.76 -20.27
C ILE A 169 7.78 3.49 -21.53
N GLU A 170 6.46 3.51 -21.74
CA GLU A 170 5.83 4.11 -22.93
C GLU A 170 5.67 5.64 -22.84
N ASN A 171 5.83 6.26 -21.65
CA ASN A 171 5.72 7.69 -21.41
C ASN A 171 7.09 8.37 -21.28
#